data_de5d11da41e094c88658a9c4fe8c9395
#
_entry.id   de5d11da41e094c88658a9c4fe8c9395
#
_cell.length_a   1.000
_cell.length_b   1.000
_cell.length_c   1.000
_cell.angle_alpha   90.00
_cell.angle_beta   90.00
_cell.angle_gamma   90.00
#
_symmetry.space_group_name_H-M   'P 1'
#
loop_
_entity.id
_entity.type
_entity.pdbx_description
1 polymer ?
#
loop_
_entity_poly.entity_id
_entity_poly.type
_entity_poly.pdbx_seq_one_letter_code
_entity_poly.pdbx_strand_id
1 'polypeptide(L)'
;MIAVVRPLAALLAGTALLLAGSGLLGTLLAVRGRIEGYDDQVMGLVMSAYFAGFFLGTYAAPGLIQRIGHIRAFAAYAALCAATVLLHPILVSPWAWGLLRLATGLSLVGLYTVIESWLNVQ
;
A
#
# COMPACT_ATOMS: atom_id res chain seq x y z
N MET A 1 17.75 -13.82 20.51
CA MET A 1 16.85 -14.44 19.51
C MET A 1 15.39 -14.05 19.68
N ILE A 2 14.82 -14.20 20.86
CA ILE A 2 13.44 -13.77 21.13
C ILE A 2 13.27 -12.27 20.89
N ALA A 3 14.28 -11.46 21.22
CA ALA A 3 14.23 -10.01 21.03
C ALA A 3 14.17 -9.62 19.55
N VAL A 4 14.61 -10.48 18.62
CA VAL A 4 14.53 -10.25 17.18
C VAL A 4 13.25 -10.85 16.61
N VAL A 5 12.84 -12.01 17.12
CA VAL A 5 11.68 -12.75 16.60
C VAL A 5 10.36 -12.00 16.83
N ARG A 6 10.18 -11.41 18.02
CA ARG A 6 8.93 -10.71 18.34
C ARG A 6 8.66 -9.50 17.44
N PRO A 7 9.61 -8.54 17.31
CA PRO A 7 9.38 -7.41 16.42
C PRO A 7 9.21 -7.84 14.96
N LEU A 8 9.97 -8.85 14.54
CA LEU A 8 9.87 -9.37 13.18
C LEU A 8 8.51 -10.03 12.92
N ALA A 9 8.04 -10.83 13.88
CA ALA A 9 6.73 -11.48 13.77
C ALA A 9 5.61 -10.44 13.72
N ALA A 10 5.68 -9.40 14.55
CA ALA A 10 4.70 -8.33 14.54
C ALA A 10 4.70 -7.58 13.21
N LEU A 11 5.89 -7.30 12.67
CA LEU A 11 6.04 -6.63 11.38
C LEU A 11 5.44 -7.47 10.25
N LEU A 12 5.74 -8.76 10.21
CA LEU A 12 5.24 -9.66 9.18
C LEU A 12 3.73 -9.86 9.30
N ALA A 13 3.21 -9.98 10.52
CA ALA A 13 1.78 -10.14 10.76
C ALA A 13 1.02 -8.88 10.31
N GLY A 14 1.52 -7.70 10.66
CA GLY A 14 0.92 -6.44 10.22
C GLY A 14 0.92 -6.30 8.71
N THR A 15 2.02 -6.67 8.07
CA THR A 15 2.12 -6.63 6.61
C THR A 15 1.15 -7.61 5.96
N ALA A 16 1.03 -8.83 6.51
CA ALA A 16 0.10 -9.82 6.00
C ALA A 16 -1.34 -9.32 6.07
N LEU A 17 -1.72 -8.66 7.16
CA LEU A 17 -3.04 -8.07 7.30
C LEU A 17 -3.28 -6.96 6.30
N LEU A 18 -2.29 -6.10 6.08
CA LEU A 18 -2.39 -5.03 5.09
C LEU A 18 -2.52 -5.58 3.67
N LEU A 19 -1.76 -6.62 3.35
CA LEU A 19 -1.83 -7.26 2.03
C LEU A 19 -3.19 -7.93 1.82
N ALA A 20 -3.71 -8.60 2.83
CA ALA A 20 -5.03 -9.22 2.76
C ALA A 20 -6.11 -8.17 2.53
N GLY A 21 -6.05 -7.08 3.27
CA GLY A 21 -6.98 -5.96 3.10
C GLY A 21 -6.87 -5.32 1.72
N SER A 22 -5.66 -5.14 1.22
CA SER A 22 -5.43 -4.57 -0.11
C SER A 22 -5.96 -5.48 -1.21
N GLY A 23 -5.77 -6.80 -1.08
CA GLY A 23 -6.31 -7.77 -2.04
C GLY A 23 -7.82 -7.77 -2.05
N LEU A 24 -8.44 -7.73 -0.88
CA LEU A 24 -9.89 -7.62 -0.76
C LEU A 24 -10.39 -6.32 -1.38
N LEU A 25 -9.68 -5.22 -1.16
CA LEU A 25 -10.03 -3.93 -1.73
C LEU A 25 -10.05 -4.00 -3.25
N GLY A 26 -9.06 -4.64 -3.87
CA GLY A 26 -9.02 -4.80 -5.33
C GLY A 26 -10.28 -5.46 -5.87
N THR A 27 -10.72 -6.53 -5.21
CA THR A 27 -11.95 -7.23 -5.58
C THR A 27 -13.17 -6.33 -5.38
N LEU A 28 -13.25 -5.65 -4.24
CA LEU A 28 -14.37 -4.75 -3.94
C LEU A 28 -14.43 -3.58 -4.92
N LEU A 29 -13.29 -3.04 -5.33
CA LEU A 29 -13.25 -1.96 -6.31
C LEU A 29 -13.77 -2.41 -7.66
N ALA A 30 -13.43 -3.63 -8.09
CA ALA A 30 -13.92 -4.17 -9.35
C ALA A 30 -15.44 -4.30 -9.33
N VAL A 31 -15.99 -4.81 -8.22
CA VAL A 31 -17.46 -4.94 -8.05
C VAL A 31 -18.12 -3.57 -7.97
N ARG A 32 -17.58 -2.67 -7.17
CA ARG A 32 -18.16 -1.33 -6.99
C ARG A 32 -18.12 -0.54 -8.29
N GLY A 33 -17.03 -0.66 -9.05
CA GLY A 33 -16.91 0.00 -10.35
C GLY A 33 -17.98 -0.44 -11.32
N ARG A 34 -18.33 -1.71 -11.32
CA ARG A 34 -19.45 -2.21 -12.14
C ARG A 34 -20.78 -1.63 -11.70
N ILE A 35 -21.02 -1.58 -10.38
CA ILE A 35 -22.25 -1.02 -9.84
C ILE A 35 -22.39 0.46 -10.21
N GLU A 36 -21.28 1.20 -10.17
CA GLU A 36 -21.27 2.62 -10.53
C GLU A 36 -21.30 2.85 -12.05
N GLY A 37 -21.19 1.78 -12.85
CA GLY A 37 -21.24 1.89 -14.29
C GLY A 37 -19.96 2.36 -14.95
N TYR A 38 -18.83 2.20 -14.28
CA TYR A 38 -17.53 2.60 -14.85
C TYR A 38 -17.12 1.65 -15.98
N ASP A 39 -16.59 2.24 -17.06
CA ASP A 39 -16.12 1.52 -18.22
C ASP A 39 -14.91 0.65 -17.85
N ASP A 40 -14.74 -0.49 -18.55
CA ASP A 40 -13.63 -1.40 -18.33
C ASP A 40 -12.27 -0.70 -18.56
N GLN A 41 -12.19 0.20 -19.55
CA GLN A 41 -10.98 0.99 -19.79
C GLN A 41 -10.65 1.88 -18.60
N VAL A 42 -11.67 2.53 -18.05
CA VAL A 42 -11.49 3.40 -16.88
C VAL A 42 -11.00 2.58 -15.69
N MET A 43 -11.63 1.42 -15.46
CA MET A 43 -11.21 0.54 -14.35
C MET A 43 -9.80 0.00 -14.55
N GLY A 44 -9.44 -0.30 -15.80
CA GLY A 44 -8.07 -0.71 -16.12
C GLY A 44 -7.04 0.36 -15.80
N LEU A 45 -7.35 1.61 -16.11
CA LEU A 45 -6.48 2.74 -15.76
C LEU A 45 -6.38 2.94 -14.25
N VAL A 46 -7.50 2.83 -13.55
CA VAL A 46 -7.53 2.93 -12.09
C VAL A 46 -6.64 1.86 -11.46
N MET A 47 -6.80 0.62 -11.90
CA MET A 47 -5.99 -0.48 -11.36
C MET A 47 -4.51 -0.36 -11.74
N SER A 48 -4.23 0.17 -12.93
CA SER A 48 -2.85 0.40 -13.37
C SER A 48 -2.15 1.48 -12.57
N ALA A 49 -2.89 2.43 -12.02
CA ALA A 49 -2.32 3.47 -11.18
C ALA A 49 -1.60 2.89 -9.95
N TYR A 50 -2.06 1.74 -9.46
CA TYR A 50 -1.38 1.02 -8.39
C TYR A 50 0.07 0.71 -8.75
N PHE A 51 0.30 0.20 -9.97
CA PHE A 51 1.64 -0.13 -10.42
C PHE A 51 2.51 1.11 -10.63
N ALA A 52 1.92 2.20 -11.10
CA ALA A 52 2.63 3.48 -11.21
C ALA A 52 3.09 3.96 -9.83
N GLY A 53 2.23 3.86 -8.83
CA GLY A 53 2.58 4.21 -7.46
C GLY A 53 3.65 3.30 -6.90
N PHE A 54 3.55 2.01 -7.17
CA PHE A 54 4.55 1.02 -6.77
C PHE A 54 5.92 1.38 -7.34
N PHE A 55 5.97 1.70 -8.63
CA PHE A 55 7.20 2.10 -9.32
C PHE A 55 7.80 3.36 -8.69
N LEU A 56 6.98 4.40 -8.49
CA LEU A 56 7.45 5.65 -7.90
C LEU A 56 7.95 5.44 -6.47
N GLY A 57 7.27 4.61 -5.70
CA GLY A 57 7.65 4.31 -4.33
C GLY A 57 8.98 3.58 -4.22
N THR A 58 9.34 2.81 -5.25
CA THR A 58 10.62 2.11 -5.28
C THR A 58 11.79 3.09 -5.17
N TYR A 59 11.67 4.26 -5.78
CA TYR A 59 12.70 5.28 -5.71
C TYR A 59 12.60 6.14 -4.45
N ALA A 60 11.39 6.34 -3.92
CA ALA A 60 11.19 7.22 -2.77
C ALA A 60 11.50 6.55 -1.42
N ALA A 61 11.26 5.24 -1.32
CA ALA A 61 11.34 4.54 -0.04
C ALA A 61 12.72 4.55 0.61
N PRO A 62 13.83 4.27 -0.11
CA PRO A 62 15.15 4.28 0.54
C PRO A 62 15.49 5.62 1.18
N GLY A 63 15.15 6.72 0.52
CA GLY A 63 15.41 8.06 1.06
C GLY A 63 14.63 8.33 2.33
N LEU A 64 13.39 7.92 2.37
CA LEU A 64 12.56 8.11 3.56
C LEU A 64 13.07 7.26 4.73
N ILE A 65 13.45 6.02 4.46
CA ILE A 65 13.99 5.13 5.51
C ILE A 65 15.26 5.72 6.11
N GLN A 66 16.14 6.28 5.27
CA GLN A 66 17.37 6.91 5.74
C GLN A 66 17.09 8.14 6.61
N ARG A 67 16.02 8.88 6.31
CA ARG A 67 15.67 10.09 7.05
C ARG A 67 15.05 9.80 8.41
N ILE A 68 14.10 8.89 8.48
CA ILE A 68 13.28 8.71 9.70
C ILE A 68 13.46 7.35 10.36
N GLY A 69 14.18 6.43 9.72
CA GLY A 69 14.42 5.10 10.26
C GLY A 69 13.34 4.10 9.88
N HIS A 70 13.59 2.81 10.19
CA HIS A 70 12.74 1.72 9.73
C HIS A 70 11.36 1.72 10.38
N ILE A 71 11.29 1.87 11.71
CA ILE A 71 10.03 1.78 12.44
C ILE A 71 9.09 2.92 12.06
N ARG A 72 9.61 4.15 12.00
CA ARG A 72 8.79 5.31 11.63
C ARG A 72 8.34 5.23 10.18
N ALA A 73 9.23 4.78 9.28
CA ALA A 73 8.87 4.59 7.88
C ALA A 73 7.76 3.56 7.74
N PHE A 74 7.88 2.43 8.44
CA PHE A 74 6.84 1.40 8.42
C PHE A 74 5.49 1.97 8.90
N ALA A 75 5.50 2.69 10.02
CA ALA A 75 4.29 3.28 10.56
C ALA A 75 3.66 4.28 9.60
N ALA A 76 4.48 5.10 8.95
CA ALA A 76 3.99 6.09 7.98
C ALA A 76 3.35 5.41 6.77
N TYR A 77 3.99 4.40 6.21
CA TYR A 77 3.45 3.67 5.06
C TYR A 77 2.19 2.88 5.43
N ALA A 78 2.17 2.26 6.61
CA ALA A 78 1.00 1.54 7.07
C ALA A 78 -0.19 2.48 7.27
N ALA A 79 0.05 3.65 7.84
CA ALA A 79 -0.99 4.66 8.03
C ALA A 79 -1.51 5.18 6.70
N LEU A 80 -0.62 5.45 5.75
CA LEU A 80 -1.01 5.89 4.41
C LEU A 80 -1.83 4.83 3.70
N CYS A 81 -1.40 3.57 3.78
CA CYS A 81 -2.12 2.45 3.17
C CYS A 81 -3.53 2.33 3.77
N ALA A 82 -3.65 2.37 5.08
CA ALA A 82 -4.94 2.28 5.75
C ALA A 82 -5.85 3.45 5.38
N ALA A 83 -5.30 4.66 5.31
CA ALA A 83 -6.07 5.84 4.94
C ALA A 83 -6.58 5.73 3.51
N THR A 84 -5.75 5.29 2.56
CA THR A 84 -6.18 5.16 1.16
C THR A 84 -7.26 4.10 1.02
N VAL A 85 -7.13 2.96 1.71
CA VAL A 85 -8.14 1.91 1.67
C VAL A 85 -9.48 2.44 2.16
N LEU A 86 -9.49 3.17 3.28
CA LEU A 86 -10.73 3.68 3.87
C LEU A 86 -11.36 4.81 3.05
N LEU A 87 -10.57 5.56 2.29
CA LEU A 87 -11.08 6.67 1.48
C LEU A 87 -11.77 6.20 0.20
N HIS A 88 -11.48 5.00 -0.30
CA HIS A 88 -12.08 4.52 -1.55
C HIS A 88 -13.62 4.53 -1.53
N PRO A 89 -14.29 4.00 -0.46
CA PRO A 89 -15.75 4.04 -0.46
C PRO A 89 -16.34 5.43 -0.22
N ILE A 90 -15.55 6.37 0.29
CA ILE A 90 -15.99 7.74 0.56
C ILE A 90 -15.86 8.60 -0.70
N LEU A 91 -14.74 8.49 -1.41
CA LEU A 91 -14.48 9.25 -2.62
C LEU A 91 -14.75 8.38 -3.85
N VAL A 92 -16.01 8.26 -4.23
CA VAL A 92 -16.43 7.39 -5.33
C VAL A 92 -16.36 8.17 -6.64
N SER A 93 -15.20 8.16 -7.26
CA SER A 93 -14.92 8.82 -8.52
C SER A 93 -13.75 8.10 -9.18
N PRO A 94 -13.75 7.89 -10.51
CA PRO A 94 -12.60 7.26 -11.16
C PRO A 94 -11.29 7.99 -10.92
N TRP A 95 -11.31 9.31 -10.93
CA TRP A 95 -10.11 10.12 -10.68
C TRP A 95 -9.60 9.95 -9.25
N ALA A 96 -10.51 9.99 -8.28
CA ALA A 96 -10.15 9.80 -6.88
C ALA A 96 -9.60 8.40 -6.66
N TRP A 97 -10.23 7.39 -7.23
CA TRP A 97 -9.78 6.00 -7.13
C TRP A 97 -8.41 5.82 -7.76
N GLY A 98 -8.15 6.47 -8.91
CA GLY A 98 -6.84 6.42 -9.55
C GLY A 98 -5.74 6.95 -8.63
N LEU A 99 -5.98 8.12 -8.05
CA LEU A 99 -5.01 8.72 -7.11
C LEU A 99 -4.84 7.88 -5.86
N LEU A 100 -5.93 7.32 -5.32
CA LEU A 100 -5.86 6.47 -4.14
C LEU A 100 -5.12 5.16 -4.43
N ARG A 101 -5.31 4.58 -5.61
CA ARG A 101 -4.59 3.36 -6.00
C ARG A 101 -3.10 3.65 -6.18
N LEU A 102 -2.75 4.81 -6.73
CA LEU A 102 -1.36 5.22 -6.84
C LEU A 102 -0.73 5.33 -5.45
N ALA A 103 -1.41 5.98 -4.51
CA ALA A 103 -0.95 6.11 -3.15
C ALA A 103 -0.85 4.74 -2.44
N THR A 104 -1.78 3.83 -2.73
CA THR A 104 -1.75 2.47 -2.18
C THR A 104 -0.52 1.71 -2.66
N GLY A 105 -0.22 1.78 -3.96
CA GLY A 105 0.95 1.12 -4.53
C GLY A 105 2.24 1.67 -3.93
N LEU A 106 2.34 2.98 -3.82
CA LEU A 106 3.49 3.63 -3.20
C LEU A 106 3.66 3.18 -1.75
N SER A 107 2.56 3.08 -1.00
CA SER A 107 2.60 2.63 0.39
C SER A 107 3.08 1.20 0.51
N LEU A 108 2.57 0.30 -0.34
CA LEU A 108 2.91 -1.12 -0.26
C LEU A 108 4.37 -1.38 -0.62
N VAL A 109 4.89 -0.74 -1.67
CA VAL A 109 6.30 -0.91 -1.99
C VAL A 109 7.19 -0.33 -0.88
N GLY A 110 6.73 0.75 -0.25
CA GLY A 110 7.42 1.30 0.91
C GLY A 110 7.51 0.30 2.05
N LEU A 111 6.41 -0.37 2.35
CA LEU A 111 6.37 -1.42 3.35
C LEU A 111 7.31 -2.59 3.01
N TYR A 112 7.30 -3.04 1.77
CA TYR A 112 8.21 -4.10 1.33
C TYR A 112 9.67 -3.68 1.48
N THR A 113 10.00 -2.46 1.09
CA THR A 113 11.36 -1.94 1.19
C THR A 113 11.81 -1.86 2.65
N VAL A 114 10.94 -1.41 3.55
CA VAL A 114 11.25 -1.36 4.98
C VAL A 114 11.55 -2.76 5.51
N ILE A 115 10.73 -3.74 5.15
CA ILE A 115 10.89 -5.12 5.61
C ILE A 115 12.21 -5.71 5.09
N GLU A 116 12.49 -5.55 3.82
CA GLU A 116 13.72 -6.06 3.21
C GLU A 116 14.94 -5.40 3.85
N SER A 117 14.89 -4.10 4.04
CA SER A 117 16.00 -3.36 4.65
C SER A 117 16.21 -3.78 6.11
N TRP A 118 15.12 -3.99 6.85
CA TRP A 118 15.19 -4.46 8.23
C TRP A 118 15.85 -5.84 8.29
N LEU A 119 15.42 -6.77 7.43
CA LEU A 119 15.96 -8.12 7.41
C LEU A 119 17.46 -8.12 7.07
N ASN A 120 17.88 -7.25 6.17
CA ASN A 120 19.28 -7.16 5.77
C ASN A 120 20.17 -6.59 6.88
N VAL A 121 19.61 -5.74 7.74
CA VAL A 121 20.34 -5.16 8.86
C VAL A 121 20.49 -6.16 10.02
N GLN A 122 19.50 -7.03 10.20
CA GLN A 122 19.53 -8.04 11.26
C GLN A 122 20.45 -9.20 10.91
#